data_4c40c32c6a3480b0505c8149536d3010
#
_entry.id   4c40c32c6a3480b0505c8149536d3010
#
_cell.length_a   1.000
_cell.length_b   1.000
_cell.length_c   1.000
_cell.angle_alpha   90.00
_cell.angle_beta   90.00
_cell.angle_gamma   90.00
#
_symmetry.space_group_name_H-M   'P 1'
#
loop_
_entity.id
_entity.type
_entity.pdbx_description
1 polymer ?
#
loop_
_entity_poly.entity_id
_entity_poly.type
_entity_poly.pdbx_seq_one_letter_code
_entity_poly.pdbx_strand_id
1 'polypeptide(L)'
;MTCNVAFIGLGVMGYPMAGYISKAGHNVTVFNRTKSKAEKWISEYKGKMAESPAEAAKGAEYIFTCVGNDNDLREVTFGENGAFKNIQKGAVYIDNTTASATIAREIHEYAKKNGFGSLDAPVSGG
;
A
#
# COMPACT_ATOMS: atom_id res chain seq x y z
N MET A 1 20.51 0.69 4.14
CA MET A 1 19.88 0.92 2.84
C MET A 1 18.48 1.50 3.02
N THR A 2 18.16 2.57 2.31
CA THR A 2 16.88 3.26 2.43
C THR A 2 16.04 3.02 1.18
N CYS A 3 14.79 2.55 1.37
CA CYS A 3 13.86 2.31 0.28
C CYS A 3 12.72 3.31 0.33
N ASN A 4 12.14 3.58 -0.84
CA ASN A 4 10.91 4.37 -0.93
C ASN A 4 9.73 3.42 -0.86
N VAL A 5 8.87 3.62 0.11
CA VAL A 5 7.76 2.72 0.43
C VAL A 5 6.45 3.49 0.44
N ALA A 6 5.44 2.92 -0.21
CA ALA A 6 4.07 3.41 -0.09
C ALA A 6 3.30 2.47 0.82
N PHE A 7 2.52 3.01 1.73
CA PHE A 7 1.66 2.20 2.59
C PHE A 7 0.23 2.72 2.52
N ILE A 8 -0.66 1.91 2.00
CA ILE A 8 -2.04 2.26 1.71
C ILE A 8 -2.96 1.52 2.66
N GLY A 9 -3.66 2.25 3.50
CA GLY A 9 -4.55 1.69 4.51
C GLY A 9 -3.94 1.69 5.90
N LEU A 10 -4.43 2.61 6.74
CA LEU A 10 -3.91 2.83 8.10
C LEU A 10 -4.92 2.39 9.17
N GLY A 11 -5.45 1.19 9.00
CA GLY A 11 -6.31 0.60 10.00
C GLY A 11 -5.52 0.05 11.19
N VAL A 12 -6.16 -0.80 11.97
CA VAL A 12 -5.56 -1.35 13.21
C VAL A 12 -4.21 -2.02 12.94
N MET A 13 -4.09 -2.75 11.83
CA MET A 13 -2.84 -3.45 11.50
C MET A 13 -1.91 -2.58 10.67
N GLY A 14 -2.43 -1.86 9.69
CA GLY A 14 -1.60 -1.07 8.77
C GLY A 14 -0.88 0.10 9.44
N TYR A 15 -1.55 0.78 10.36
CA TYR A 15 -0.97 1.94 11.04
C TYR A 15 0.37 1.60 11.73
N PRO A 16 0.41 0.57 12.62
CA PRO A 16 1.68 0.23 13.26
C PRO A 16 2.69 -0.40 12.30
N MET A 17 2.25 -1.14 11.29
CA MET A 17 3.16 -1.72 10.31
C MET A 17 3.92 -0.63 9.54
N ALA A 18 3.21 0.39 9.07
CA ALA A 18 3.84 1.53 8.40
C ALA A 18 4.81 2.24 9.35
N GLY A 19 4.45 2.34 10.63
CA GLY A 19 5.30 2.93 11.65
C GLY A 19 6.62 2.18 11.84
N TYR A 20 6.57 0.86 11.86
CA TYR A 20 7.79 0.04 11.98
C TYR A 20 8.70 0.25 10.77
N ILE A 21 8.14 0.32 9.57
CA ILE A 21 8.92 0.55 8.34
C ILE A 21 9.61 1.92 8.41
N SER A 22 8.90 2.95 8.87
CA SER A 22 9.46 4.27 9.07
C SER A 22 10.60 4.26 10.08
N LYS A 23 10.41 3.59 11.21
CA LYS A 23 11.44 3.49 12.26
C LYS A 23 12.68 2.76 11.79
N ALA A 24 12.52 1.85 10.83
CA ALA A 24 13.66 1.14 10.24
C ALA A 24 14.50 2.02 9.31
N GLY A 25 14.07 3.26 9.07
CA GLY A 25 14.86 4.22 8.30
C GLY A 25 14.42 4.40 6.85
N HIS A 26 13.31 3.81 6.45
CA HIS A 26 12.82 3.93 5.07
C HIS A 26 11.95 5.17 4.87
N ASN A 27 11.87 5.63 3.64
CA ASN A 27 11.03 6.77 3.26
C ASN A 27 9.61 6.26 3.01
N VAL A 28 8.70 6.51 3.95
CA VAL A 28 7.33 6.02 3.85
C VAL A 28 6.37 7.13 3.47
N THR A 29 5.57 6.88 2.44
CA THR A 29 4.46 7.74 2.07
C THR A 29 3.18 6.97 2.33
N VAL A 30 2.32 7.50 3.18
CA VAL A 30 1.08 6.83 3.56
C VAL A 30 -0.13 7.43 2.85
N PHE A 31 -1.12 6.60 2.64
CA PHE A 31 -2.44 7.04 2.20
C PHE A 31 -3.50 6.32 3.02
N ASN A 32 -4.52 7.04 3.43
CA ASN A 32 -5.69 6.46 4.05
C ASN A 32 -6.92 7.22 3.58
N ARG A 33 -8.01 6.50 3.29
CA ARG A 33 -9.25 7.12 2.82
C ARG A 33 -9.74 8.18 3.82
N THR A 34 -9.66 7.88 5.12
CA THR A 34 -9.93 8.87 6.16
C THR A 34 -8.65 9.67 6.40
N LYS A 35 -8.61 10.88 5.88
CA LYS A 35 -7.42 11.73 5.89
C LYS A 35 -6.88 12.00 7.29
N SER A 36 -7.75 12.12 8.29
CA SER A 36 -7.33 12.37 9.67
C SER A 36 -6.41 11.30 10.23
N LYS A 37 -6.56 10.05 9.78
CA LYS A 37 -5.65 8.98 10.22
C LYS A 37 -4.26 9.13 9.62
N ALA A 38 -4.15 9.55 8.37
CA ALA A 38 -2.88 9.82 7.73
C ALA A 38 -2.19 11.01 8.41
N GLU A 39 -2.95 12.04 8.73
CA GLU A 39 -2.43 13.21 9.45
C GLU A 39 -1.90 12.82 10.83
N LYS A 40 -2.63 11.97 11.54
CA LYS A 40 -2.19 11.46 12.84
C LYS A 40 -0.90 10.67 12.68
N TRP A 41 -0.82 9.82 11.65
CA TRP A 41 0.36 9.00 11.41
C TRP A 41 1.62 9.85 11.22
N ILE A 42 1.54 10.90 10.37
CA ILE A 42 2.70 11.75 10.12
C ILE A 42 3.07 12.62 11.32
N SER A 43 2.17 12.77 12.28
CA SER A 43 2.49 13.45 13.54
C SER A 43 3.26 12.55 14.50
N GLU A 44 3.14 11.23 14.34
CA GLU A 44 3.78 10.26 15.23
C GLU A 44 5.02 9.59 14.61
N TYR A 45 5.07 9.49 13.29
CA TYR A 45 6.15 8.83 12.59
C TYR A 45 6.71 9.74 11.50
N LYS A 46 7.97 9.51 11.13
CA LYS A 46 8.61 10.26 10.06
C LYS A 46 8.14 9.73 8.71
N GLY A 47 7.57 10.60 7.89
CA GLY A 47 7.10 10.22 6.56
C GLY A 47 6.24 11.30 5.95
N LYS A 48 5.57 10.95 4.87
CA LYS A 48 4.70 11.86 4.11
C LYS A 48 3.33 11.22 3.95
N MET A 49 2.32 12.04 3.67
CA MET A 49 1.01 11.52 3.28
C MET A 49 0.69 11.95 1.86
N ALA A 50 -0.02 11.09 1.13
CA ALA A 50 -0.45 11.36 -0.23
C ALA A 50 -1.95 11.57 -0.28
N GLU A 51 -2.43 12.23 -1.34
CA GLU A 51 -3.85 12.50 -1.53
C GLU A 51 -4.59 11.35 -2.23
N SER A 52 -3.84 10.40 -2.79
CA SER A 52 -4.41 9.23 -3.46
C SER A 52 -3.44 8.06 -3.41
N PRO A 53 -3.93 6.83 -3.60
CA PRO A 53 -3.04 5.67 -3.72
C PRO A 53 -2.05 5.82 -4.88
N ALA A 54 -2.50 6.38 -6.00
CA ALA A 54 -1.63 6.60 -7.16
C ALA A 54 -0.47 7.53 -6.83
N GLU A 55 -0.75 8.61 -6.09
CA GLU A 55 0.29 9.54 -5.65
C GLU A 55 1.26 8.87 -4.68
N ALA A 56 0.74 8.05 -3.76
CA ALA A 56 1.58 7.34 -2.80
C ALA A 56 2.53 6.37 -3.51
N ALA A 57 2.05 5.71 -4.55
CA ALA A 57 2.82 4.70 -5.27
C ALA A 57 3.90 5.30 -6.19
N LYS A 58 3.80 6.58 -6.52
CA LYS A 58 4.73 7.22 -7.44
C LYS A 58 6.14 7.20 -6.88
N GLY A 59 7.05 6.55 -7.60
CA GLY A 59 8.46 6.44 -7.17
C GLY A 59 8.71 5.42 -6.08
N ALA A 60 7.70 4.69 -5.63
CA ALA A 60 7.88 3.69 -4.58
C ALA A 60 8.46 2.39 -5.14
N GLU A 61 9.38 1.81 -4.38
CA GLU A 61 9.98 0.51 -4.71
C GLU A 61 9.14 -0.63 -4.14
N TYR A 62 8.45 -0.38 -3.02
CA TYR A 62 7.56 -1.33 -2.35
C TYR A 62 6.25 -0.63 -2.07
N ILE A 63 5.15 -1.27 -2.43
CA ILE A 63 3.81 -0.74 -2.21
C ILE A 63 3.02 -1.76 -1.38
N PHE A 64 2.60 -1.36 -0.19
CA PHE A 64 1.80 -2.19 0.71
C PHE A 64 0.35 -1.73 0.71
N THR A 65 -0.58 -2.68 0.73
CA THR A 65 -1.99 -2.37 0.97
C THR A 65 -2.48 -3.18 2.16
N CYS A 66 -3.28 -2.54 3.01
CA CYS A 66 -3.91 -3.19 4.16
C CYS A 66 -5.26 -2.52 4.37
N VAL A 67 -6.27 -2.98 3.63
CA VAL A 67 -7.62 -2.39 3.63
C VAL A 67 -8.66 -3.41 4.10
N GLY A 68 -9.91 -3.00 4.20
CA GLY A 68 -10.92 -3.77 4.89
C GLY A 68 -11.60 -4.88 4.11
N ASN A 69 -11.65 -4.80 2.77
CA ASN A 69 -12.38 -5.76 1.95
C ASN A 69 -11.95 -5.68 0.49
N ASP A 70 -12.52 -6.60 -0.33
CA ASP A 70 -12.19 -6.68 -1.76
C ASP A 70 -12.53 -5.40 -2.53
N ASN A 71 -13.66 -4.76 -2.23
CA ASN A 71 -14.06 -3.54 -2.93
C ASN A 71 -13.07 -2.41 -2.65
N ASP A 72 -12.65 -2.26 -1.41
CA ASP A 72 -11.65 -1.26 -1.05
C ASP A 72 -10.30 -1.58 -1.69
N LEU A 73 -9.93 -2.86 -1.71
CA LEU A 73 -8.69 -3.28 -2.35
C LEU A 73 -8.70 -2.98 -3.84
N ARG A 74 -9.81 -3.28 -4.52
CA ARG A 74 -9.95 -3.01 -5.94
C ARG A 74 -9.84 -1.52 -6.23
N GLU A 75 -10.48 -0.69 -5.41
CA GLU A 75 -10.43 0.75 -5.58
C GLU A 75 -9.01 1.31 -5.42
N VAL A 76 -8.28 0.88 -4.39
CA VAL A 76 -6.93 1.42 -4.15
C VAL A 76 -5.87 0.88 -5.09
N THR A 77 -6.16 -0.19 -5.83
CA THR A 77 -5.24 -0.77 -6.81
C THR A 77 -5.64 -0.43 -8.24
N PHE A 78 -6.76 -0.95 -8.71
CA PHE A 78 -7.23 -0.79 -10.09
C PHE A 78 -8.07 0.46 -10.32
N GLY A 79 -8.54 1.12 -9.27
CA GLY A 79 -9.42 2.28 -9.38
C GLY A 79 -8.78 3.43 -10.14
N GLU A 80 -9.58 4.46 -10.43
CA GLU A 80 -9.15 5.61 -11.20
C GLU A 80 -7.91 6.30 -10.61
N ASN A 81 -7.86 6.37 -9.27
CA ASN A 81 -6.72 6.94 -8.56
C ASN A 81 -5.95 5.86 -7.78
N GLY A 82 -6.00 4.64 -8.28
CA GLY A 82 -5.37 3.51 -7.62
C GLY A 82 -3.87 3.44 -7.83
N ALA A 83 -3.21 2.68 -6.97
CA ALA A 83 -1.75 2.56 -6.96
C ALA A 83 -1.17 2.08 -8.29
N PHE A 84 -1.89 1.23 -9.00
CA PHE A 84 -1.38 0.64 -10.25
C PHE A 84 -1.27 1.66 -11.39
N LYS A 85 -1.84 2.85 -11.26
CA LYS A 85 -1.67 3.92 -12.24
C LYS A 85 -0.22 4.41 -12.30
N ASN A 86 0.47 4.39 -11.16
CA ASN A 86 1.83 4.93 -11.04
C ASN A 86 2.87 3.90 -10.57
N ILE A 87 2.50 2.65 -10.46
CA ILE A 87 3.46 1.63 -10.04
C ILE A 87 4.52 1.44 -11.13
N GLN A 88 5.79 1.48 -10.75
CA GLN A 88 6.88 1.37 -11.71
C GLN A 88 7.28 -0.08 -11.94
N LYS A 89 7.86 -0.33 -13.12
CA LYS A 89 8.42 -1.65 -13.42
C LYS A 89 9.52 -1.98 -12.41
N GLY A 90 9.52 -3.21 -11.95
CA GLY A 90 10.51 -3.66 -10.97
C GLY A 90 10.12 -3.40 -9.54
N ALA A 91 9.06 -2.64 -9.27
CA ALA A 91 8.56 -2.47 -7.92
C ALA A 91 7.92 -3.77 -7.42
N VAL A 92 7.74 -3.88 -6.11
CA VAL A 92 7.07 -5.04 -5.51
C VAL A 92 5.83 -4.56 -4.78
N TYR A 93 4.70 -5.15 -5.15
CA TYR A 93 3.42 -4.89 -4.50
C TYR A 93 3.14 -5.98 -3.48
N ILE A 94 2.83 -5.59 -2.25
CA ILE A 94 2.58 -6.52 -1.15
C ILE A 94 1.18 -6.27 -0.60
N ASP A 95 0.31 -7.27 -0.68
CA ASP A 95 -1.05 -7.15 -0.19
C ASP A 95 -1.16 -7.82 1.18
N ASN A 96 -1.41 -7.00 2.20
CA ASN A 96 -1.64 -7.47 3.56
C ASN A 96 -3.13 -7.58 3.88
N THR A 97 -3.99 -7.31 2.90
CA THR A 97 -5.44 -7.44 3.06
C THR A 97 -5.83 -8.91 3.05
N THR A 98 -6.75 -9.30 3.90
CA THR A 98 -7.37 -10.61 3.79
C THR A 98 -8.45 -10.51 2.70
N ALA A 99 -8.06 -10.85 1.48
CA ALA A 99 -8.90 -10.68 0.29
C ALA A 99 -9.27 -12.03 -0.32
N SER A 100 -10.24 -12.01 -1.26
CA SER A 100 -10.65 -13.22 -1.96
C SER A 100 -9.56 -13.69 -2.92
N ALA A 101 -9.59 -14.99 -3.25
CA ALA A 101 -8.68 -15.56 -4.24
C ALA A 101 -8.88 -14.94 -5.63
N THR A 102 -10.09 -14.48 -5.94
CA THR A 102 -10.41 -13.88 -7.23
C THR A 102 -9.61 -12.60 -7.45
N ILE A 103 -9.66 -11.66 -6.49
CA ILE A 103 -8.93 -10.40 -6.66
C ILE A 103 -7.43 -10.61 -6.56
N ALA A 104 -6.99 -11.53 -5.72
CA ALA A 104 -5.56 -11.87 -5.63
C ALA A 104 -5.03 -12.36 -6.99
N ARG A 105 -5.79 -13.20 -7.66
CA ARG A 105 -5.42 -13.71 -8.99
C ARG A 105 -5.36 -12.58 -10.01
N GLU A 106 -6.35 -11.68 -10.01
CA GLU A 106 -6.37 -10.53 -10.92
C GLU A 106 -5.13 -9.66 -10.73
N ILE A 107 -4.74 -9.43 -9.48
CA ILE A 107 -3.57 -8.62 -9.15
C ILE A 107 -2.29 -9.29 -9.66
N HIS A 108 -2.13 -10.60 -9.41
CA HIS A 108 -0.95 -11.33 -9.87
C HIS A 108 -0.82 -11.32 -11.39
N GLU A 109 -1.94 -11.51 -12.10
CA GLU A 109 -1.94 -11.48 -13.57
C GLU A 109 -1.57 -10.09 -14.09
N TYR A 110 -2.13 -9.05 -13.49
CA TYR A 110 -1.84 -7.67 -13.87
C TYR A 110 -0.37 -7.34 -13.61
N ALA A 111 0.16 -7.73 -12.47
CA ALA A 111 1.56 -7.49 -12.11
C ALA A 111 2.51 -8.15 -13.11
N LYS A 112 2.24 -9.41 -13.43
CA LYS A 112 3.05 -10.16 -14.39
C LYS A 112 3.05 -9.49 -15.76
N LYS A 113 1.89 -9.02 -16.21
CA LYS A 113 1.73 -8.35 -17.50
C LYS A 113 2.43 -6.99 -17.55
N ASN A 114 2.51 -6.31 -16.40
CA ASN A 114 3.04 -4.95 -16.32
C ASN A 114 4.44 -4.86 -15.71
N GLY A 115 5.07 -5.97 -15.42
CA GLY A 115 6.49 -6.01 -15.03
C GLY A 115 6.82 -5.64 -13.61
N PHE A 116 5.90 -5.85 -12.67
CA PHE A 116 6.21 -5.67 -11.25
C PHE A 116 5.88 -6.95 -10.46
N GLY A 117 6.51 -7.10 -9.29
CA GLY A 117 6.28 -8.25 -8.44
C GLY A 117 5.02 -8.10 -7.61
N SER A 118 4.42 -9.21 -7.21
CA SER A 118 3.28 -9.18 -6.29
C SER A 118 3.36 -10.33 -5.30
N LEU A 119 3.01 -10.01 -4.04
CA LEU A 119 3.01 -10.97 -2.94
C LEU A 119 1.72 -10.82 -2.15
N ASP A 120 1.16 -11.95 -1.75
CA ASP A 120 0.05 -11.99 -0.79
C ASP A 120 0.63 -12.32 0.57
N ALA A 121 0.47 -11.43 1.51
CA ALA A 121 0.95 -11.64 2.87
C ALA A 121 -0.15 -11.19 3.85
N PRO A 122 -1.31 -11.86 3.84
CA PRO A 122 -2.43 -11.44 4.67
C PRO A 122 -2.07 -11.48 6.15
N VAL A 123 -2.50 -10.45 6.89
CA VAL A 123 -2.31 -10.39 8.33
C VAL A 123 -3.67 -10.59 8.99
N SER A 124 -3.74 -11.52 9.92
CA SER A 124 -4.96 -11.70 10.69
C SER A 124 -4.86 -10.80 11.92
N GLY A 125 -5.75 -9.84 12.00
CA GLY A 125 -5.84 -8.98 13.15
C GLY A 125 -6.68 -9.65 14.20
N GLY A 126 -6.07 -10.37 15.02
CA GLY A 126 -6.77 -11.06 16.08
C GLY A 126 -7.60 -10.17 16.97
#